data_7cec43821849e703689bfe443062f590
#
_entry.id   7cec43821849e703689bfe443062f590
#
_cell.length_a   1.000
_cell.length_b   1.000
_cell.length_c   1.000
_cell.angle_alpha   90.00
_cell.angle_beta   90.00
_cell.angle_gamma   90.00
#
_symmetry.space_group_name_H-M   'P 1'
#
loop_
_entity.id
_entity.type
_entity.pdbx_description
1 polymer ?
#
loop_
_entity_poly.entity_id
_entity_poly.type
_entity_poly.pdbx_seq_one_letter_code
_entity_poly.pdbx_strand_id
1 'polypeptide(L)'
;MGKTTTEMQLVAVSKLIPYVNNARTHSAEQVMKLRSSLREFGFINPVIIDREFNVIAGHGRILAAKEEGILEVPCVFVDYLTEAQKKAYILADNRMAMDAGWDEELLRIEIEALQGEDFDIGLTGFDESEIADLFCSDDTSRVKDDDYDLSAALEKAAFVKRGDIWTVGRHRLMCGDATSSEDVAVLMDGKKANLIVTDPPYNVAFESSDGLSIKNDKMANDKFYEFLLSAFKNMAEHLEKGGSAYVFHADTEGLNFRKAFMDAGFHLSGCCIWVKNSLVLGRSDYQWQHEPVLYGFLQNGKHYWSKNAGRSQTTVWNFDKPKKNKNHPTSKPLDLLAYPIGNSSQENAIIIDTFGGSGSTLMTCEQTNRVCHTMELDEKYASVILRRYVENIGDAEGVFVIRDGEKIPYSALVKEVEGTDGETE
;
A
#
# COMPACT_ATOMS: atom_id res chain seq x y z
N MET A 1 -50.44 -4.23 -16.10
CA MET A 1 -50.68 -3.17 -15.10
C MET A 1 -49.76 -3.37 -13.95
N GLY A 2 -48.92 -2.38 -13.61
CA GLY A 2 -48.01 -2.47 -12.48
C GLY A 2 -48.79 -2.56 -11.16
N LYS A 3 -48.43 -3.50 -10.31
CA LYS A 3 -48.97 -3.58 -8.95
C LYS A 3 -48.31 -2.43 -8.15
N THR A 4 -49.10 -1.42 -7.77
CA THR A 4 -48.67 -0.27 -7.00
C THR A 4 -49.22 -0.37 -5.58
N THR A 5 -48.35 -0.17 -4.60
CA THR A 5 -48.72 0.03 -3.18
C THR A 5 -49.05 1.49 -2.97
N THR A 6 -50.18 1.80 -2.30
CA THR A 6 -50.66 3.16 -2.20
C THR A 6 -50.89 3.63 -0.74
N GLU A 7 -50.69 2.80 0.24
CA GLU A 7 -51.05 3.14 1.62
C GLU A 7 -49.84 3.02 2.57
N MET A 8 -49.44 4.18 3.13
CA MET A 8 -48.44 4.24 4.20
C MET A 8 -49.15 4.61 5.51
N GLN A 9 -48.91 3.79 6.55
CA GLN A 9 -49.51 3.97 7.87
C GLN A 9 -48.43 3.90 8.95
N LEU A 10 -48.66 4.61 10.06
CA LEU A 10 -47.84 4.41 11.28
C LEU A 10 -48.30 3.14 11.98
N VAL A 11 -47.37 2.27 12.29
CA VAL A 11 -47.61 0.99 12.97
C VAL A 11 -46.72 0.89 14.19
N ALA A 12 -47.33 0.49 15.32
CA ALA A 12 -46.59 0.28 16.55
C ALA A 12 -45.51 -0.80 16.36
N VAL A 13 -44.25 -0.47 16.73
CA VAL A 13 -43.09 -1.36 16.58
C VAL A 13 -43.31 -2.71 17.30
N SER A 14 -44.10 -2.71 18.39
CA SER A 14 -44.46 -3.90 19.12
C SER A 14 -45.36 -4.90 18.37
N LYS A 15 -46.07 -4.43 17.33
CA LYS A 15 -46.93 -5.27 16.45
C LYS A 15 -46.17 -5.93 15.31
N LEU A 16 -44.97 -5.42 14.99
CA LEU A 16 -44.19 -5.91 13.86
C LEU A 16 -43.56 -7.27 14.17
N ILE A 17 -43.77 -8.23 13.28
CA ILE A 17 -43.27 -9.61 13.39
C ILE A 17 -42.09 -9.77 12.46
N PRO A 18 -40.83 -9.83 12.99
CA PRO A 18 -39.65 -10.05 12.15
C PRO A 18 -39.70 -11.42 11.47
N TYR A 19 -39.25 -11.50 10.24
CA TYR A 19 -39.13 -12.78 9.53
C TYR A 19 -38.06 -13.68 10.17
N VAL A 20 -38.47 -14.83 10.70
CA VAL A 20 -37.65 -15.74 11.52
C VAL A 20 -36.41 -16.27 10.72
N ASN A 21 -36.61 -16.53 9.43
CA ASN A 21 -35.55 -17.04 8.55
C ASN A 21 -34.81 -15.93 7.76
N ASN A 22 -34.72 -14.72 8.35
CA ASN A 22 -33.96 -13.65 7.71
C ASN A 22 -32.48 -14.03 7.67
N ALA A 23 -31.94 -14.27 6.46
CA ALA A 23 -30.55 -14.66 6.27
C ALA A 23 -29.57 -13.47 6.44
N ARG A 24 -30.06 -12.22 6.48
CA ARG A 24 -29.24 -11.03 6.68
C ARG A 24 -29.00 -10.77 8.16
N THR A 25 -27.75 -10.79 8.58
CA THR A 25 -27.33 -10.39 9.92
C THR A 25 -27.06 -8.89 9.97
N HIS A 26 -27.31 -8.27 11.12
CA HIS A 26 -27.01 -6.86 11.36
C HIS A 26 -25.98 -6.77 12.49
N SER A 27 -24.79 -6.19 12.20
CA SER A 27 -23.79 -5.94 13.24
C SER A 27 -24.24 -4.80 14.16
N ALA A 28 -23.70 -4.77 15.38
CA ALA A 28 -23.97 -3.67 16.32
C ALA A 28 -23.57 -2.31 15.73
N GLU A 29 -22.48 -2.26 14.98
CA GLU A 29 -22.00 -1.08 14.27
C GLU A 29 -23.00 -0.60 13.21
N GLN A 30 -23.54 -1.50 12.38
CA GLN A 30 -24.56 -1.16 11.40
C GLN A 30 -25.83 -0.62 12.06
N VAL A 31 -26.27 -1.22 13.17
CA VAL A 31 -27.42 -0.73 13.93
C VAL A 31 -27.14 0.67 14.47
N MET A 32 -25.92 0.94 14.96
CA MET A 32 -25.52 2.26 15.44
C MET A 32 -25.55 3.31 14.32
N LYS A 33 -25.04 3.02 13.12
CA LYS A 33 -25.13 3.90 11.94
C LYS A 33 -26.60 4.19 11.59
N LEU A 34 -27.47 3.18 11.59
CA LEU A 34 -28.90 3.36 11.36
C LEU A 34 -29.58 4.22 12.43
N ARG A 35 -29.19 4.08 13.69
CA ARG A 35 -29.71 4.92 14.80
C ARG A 35 -29.34 6.38 14.60
N SER A 36 -28.08 6.67 14.28
CA SER A 36 -27.61 8.04 14.00
C SER A 36 -28.37 8.65 12.82
N SER A 37 -28.59 7.89 11.75
CA SER A 37 -29.41 8.31 10.61
C SER A 37 -30.88 8.60 10.99
N LEU A 38 -31.48 7.76 11.86
CA LEU A 38 -32.84 7.97 12.32
C LEU A 38 -32.98 9.24 13.20
N ARG A 39 -31.96 9.57 13.98
CA ARG A 39 -31.95 10.79 14.82
C ARG A 39 -31.88 12.06 13.96
N GLU A 40 -31.03 12.06 12.93
CA GLU A 40 -30.76 13.23 12.10
C GLU A 40 -31.86 13.42 11.06
N PHE A 41 -32.15 12.39 10.28
CA PHE A 41 -33.05 12.50 9.14
C PHE A 41 -34.47 12.05 9.41
N GLY A 42 -34.73 11.44 10.58
CA GLY A 42 -36.01 10.81 10.86
C GLY A 42 -36.20 9.48 10.12
N PHE A 43 -37.42 8.95 10.17
CA PHE A 43 -37.77 7.67 9.53
C PHE A 43 -38.27 7.89 8.09
N ILE A 44 -37.37 8.22 7.16
CA ILE A 44 -37.72 8.57 5.78
C ILE A 44 -38.10 7.35 4.95
N ASN A 45 -37.39 6.22 5.11
CA ASN A 45 -37.58 5.02 4.29
C ASN A 45 -38.45 4.01 5.02
N PRO A 46 -39.74 3.78 4.62
CA PRO A 46 -40.70 2.98 5.37
C PRO A 46 -40.33 1.50 5.44
N VAL A 47 -40.89 0.78 6.42
CA VAL A 47 -40.84 -0.68 6.55
C VAL A 47 -41.90 -1.30 5.64
N ILE A 48 -41.56 -2.38 4.94
CA ILE A 48 -42.53 -3.12 4.11
C ILE A 48 -43.04 -4.28 4.91
N ILE A 49 -44.36 -4.39 5.05
CA ILE A 49 -45.07 -5.42 5.83
C ILE A 49 -46.24 -6.01 5.05
N ASP A 50 -46.73 -7.17 5.49
CA ASP A 50 -48.01 -7.72 5.07
C ASP A 50 -49.15 -7.34 6.03
N ARG A 51 -50.37 -7.78 5.74
CA ARG A 51 -51.55 -7.51 6.59
C ARG A 51 -51.51 -8.13 7.97
N GLU A 52 -50.74 -9.20 8.15
CA GLU A 52 -50.48 -9.85 9.42
C GLU A 52 -49.30 -9.24 10.18
N PHE A 53 -48.77 -8.07 9.73
CA PHE A 53 -47.65 -7.36 10.28
C PHE A 53 -46.30 -8.11 10.17
N ASN A 54 -46.18 -9.14 9.32
CA ASN A 54 -44.91 -9.76 9.05
C ASN A 54 -44.01 -8.80 8.25
N VAL A 55 -42.76 -8.66 8.69
CA VAL A 55 -41.78 -7.76 8.06
C VAL A 55 -41.20 -8.42 6.82
N ILE A 56 -41.34 -7.74 5.66
CA ILE A 56 -40.79 -8.16 4.39
C ILE A 56 -39.45 -7.45 4.13
N ALA A 57 -39.35 -6.12 4.40
CA ALA A 57 -38.11 -5.38 4.30
C ALA A 57 -38.00 -4.31 5.40
N GLY A 58 -36.74 -4.00 5.83
CA GLY A 58 -36.48 -2.97 6.83
C GLY A 58 -36.14 -3.50 8.22
N HIS A 59 -35.73 -4.76 8.36
CA HIS A 59 -35.40 -5.38 9.66
C HIS A 59 -34.39 -4.58 10.48
N GLY A 60 -33.29 -4.10 9.86
CA GLY A 60 -32.27 -3.29 10.54
C GLY A 60 -32.84 -1.96 11.08
N ARG A 61 -33.73 -1.30 10.32
CA ARG A 61 -34.40 -0.06 10.75
C ARG A 61 -35.32 -0.28 11.95
N ILE A 62 -36.00 -1.43 12.02
CA ILE A 62 -36.81 -1.82 13.19
C ILE A 62 -35.93 -2.02 14.42
N LEU A 63 -34.77 -2.67 14.28
CA LEU A 63 -33.80 -2.84 15.37
C LEU A 63 -33.32 -1.47 15.89
N ALA A 64 -32.92 -0.59 15.00
CA ALA A 64 -32.50 0.76 15.33
C ALA A 64 -33.64 1.56 16.00
N ALA A 65 -34.87 1.48 15.50
CA ALA A 65 -36.04 2.15 16.06
C ALA A 65 -36.36 1.65 17.50
N LYS A 66 -36.22 0.35 17.74
CA LYS A 66 -36.40 -0.24 19.10
C LYS A 66 -35.37 0.31 20.09
N GLU A 67 -34.10 0.38 19.67
CA GLU A 67 -33.04 0.90 20.53
C GLU A 67 -33.14 2.42 20.75
N GLU A 68 -33.72 3.18 19.80
CA GLU A 68 -34.03 4.61 19.95
C GLU A 68 -35.33 4.87 20.72
N GLY A 69 -36.10 3.82 21.11
CA GLY A 69 -37.36 3.98 21.81
C GLY A 69 -38.47 4.56 20.93
N ILE A 70 -38.40 4.45 19.62
CA ILE A 70 -39.43 4.87 18.69
C ILE A 70 -40.61 3.90 18.79
N LEU A 71 -41.78 4.41 19.14
CA LEU A 71 -42.94 3.56 19.42
C LEU A 71 -43.71 3.15 18.16
N GLU A 72 -43.72 4.03 17.12
CA GLU A 72 -44.42 3.80 15.88
C GLU A 72 -43.51 4.13 14.69
N VAL A 73 -43.60 3.33 13.64
CA VAL A 73 -42.77 3.53 12.41
C VAL A 73 -43.65 3.52 11.16
N PRO A 74 -43.27 4.26 10.10
CA PRO A 74 -44.02 4.27 8.86
C PRO A 74 -43.89 2.91 8.17
N CYS A 75 -45.00 2.31 7.81
CA CYS A 75 -45.07 1.02 7.15
C CYS A 75 -45.86 1.13 5.84
N VAL A 76 -45.45 0.36 4.86
CA VAL A 76 -46.15 0.15 3.59
C VAL A 76 -46.67 -1.27 3.54
N PHE A 77 -47.99 -1.42 3.31
CA PHE A 77 -48.64 -2.73 3.25
C PHE A 77 -48.54 -3.33 1.82
N VAL A 78 -48.08 -4.57 1.75
CA VAL A 78 -48.00 -5.36 0.50
C VAL A 78 -48.80 -6.64 0.68
N ASP A 79 -49.99 -6.71 0.10
CA ASP A 79 -50.96 -7.79 0.25
C ASP A 79 -51.17 -8.65 -1.02
N TYR A 80 -50.47 -8.33 -2.10
CA TYR A 80 -50.63 -9.00 -3.39
C TYR A 80 -49.55 -10.05 -3.68
N LEU A 81 -48.60 -10.28 -2.77
CA LEU A 81 -47.54 -11.27 -2.93
C LEU A 81 -47.95 -12.60 -2.32
N THR A 82 -47.70 -13.70 -3.01
CA THR A 82 -47.78 -15.03 -2.44
C THR A 82 -46.63 -15.26 -1.46
N GLU A 83 -46.77 -16.25 -0.56
CA GLU A 83 -45.71 -16.59 0.41
C GLU A 83 -44.35 -16.90 -0.28
N ALA A 84 -44.37 -17.56 -1.42
CA ALA A 84 -43.15 -17.81 -2.22
C ALA A 84 -42.54 -16.51 -2.74
N GLN A 85 -43.37 -15.58 -3.21
CA GLN A 85 -42.92 -14.28 -3.70
C GLN A 85 -42.39 -13.39 -2.56
N LYS A 86 -42.99 -13.41 -1.36
CA LYS A 86 -42.45 -12.69 -0.20
C LYS A 86 -41.04 -13.18 0.14
N LYS A 87 -40.82 -14.51 0.23
CA LYS A 87 -39.52 -15.11 0.50
C LYS A 87 -38.47 -14.72 -0.60
N ALA A 88 -38.88 -14.82 -1.86
CA ALA A 88 -37.99 -14.43 -2.97
C ALA A 88 -37.64 -12.95 -2.92
N TYR A 89 -38.61 -12.08 -2.62
CA TYR A 89 -38.38 -10.64 -2.51
C TYR A 89 -37.44 -10.28 -1.38
N ILE A 90 -37.58 -10.90 -0.18
CA ILE A 90 -36.65 -10.69 0.97
C ILE A 90 -35.21 -10.98 0.56
N LEU A 91 -34.98 -12.07 -0.18
CA LEU A 91 -33.64 -12.43 -0.66
C LEU A 91 -33.15 -11.45 -1.72
N ALA A 92 -34.00 -11.10 -2.69
CA ALA A 92 -33.67 -10.22 -3.81
C ALA A 92 -33.35 -8.79 -3.34
N ASP A 93 -34.16 -8.22 -2.43
CA ASP A 93 -33.95 -6.90 -1.86
C ASP A 93 -32.61 -6.79 -1.13
N ASN A 94 -32.30 -7.81 -0.33
CA ASN A 94 -30.99 -7.90 0.34
C ASN A 94 -29.83 -8.07 -0.63
N ARG A 95 -29.98 -8.86 -1.70
CA ARG A 95 -28.91 -9.14 -2.68
C ARG A 95 -28.62 -7.94 -3.58
N MET A 96 -29.66 -7.32 -4.12
CA MET A 96 -29.52 -6.15 -5.01
C MET A 96 -28.83 -4.99 -4.31
N ALA A 97 -29.09 -4.75 -3.01
CA ALA A 97 -28.39 -3.73 -2.24
C ALA A 97 -26.87 -3.99 -2.10
N MET A 98 -26.42 -5.24 -2.24
CA MET A 98 -25.01 -5.61 -2.18
C MET A 98 -24.30 -5.57 -3.54
N ASP A 99 -25.06 -5.63 -4.64
CA ASP A 99 -24.50 -5.63 -6.00
C ASP A 99 -24.28 -4.22 -6.57
N ALA A 100 -24.83 -3.17 -5.90
CA ALA A 100 -24.60 -1.78 -6.27
C ALA A 100 -23.20 -1.33 -5.82
N GLY A 101 -22.50 -0.61 -6.70
CA GLY A 101 -21.25 0.08 -6.42
C GLY A 101 -21.44 1.59 -6.38
N TRP A 102 -20.36 2.32 -6.12
CA TRP A 102 -20.29 3.78 -6.16
C TRP A 102 -19.48 4.23 -7.37
N ASP A 103 -19.88 5.34 -7.97
CA ASP A 103 -19.02 6.15 -8.83
C ASP A 103 -18.15 6.98 -7.87
N GLU A 104 -16.88 6.63 -7.74
CA GLU A 104 -15.99 7.21 -6.74
C GLU A 104 -15.70 8.69 -7.00
N GLU A 105 -15.68 9.13 -8.27
CA GLU A 105 -15.45 10.53 -8.59
C GLU A 105 -16.66 11.39 -8.19
N LEU A 106 -17.87 10.94 -8.50
CA LEU A 106 -19.08 11.62 -8.06
C LEU A 106 -19.25 11.59 -6.55
N LEU A 107 -18.95 10.44 -5.92
CA LEU A 107 -19.00 10.30 -4.46
C LEU A 107 -18.04 11.25 -3.76
N ARG A 108 -16.82 11.42 -4.29
CA ARG A 108 -15.83 12.37 -3.77
C ARG A 108 -16.35 13.81 -3.82
N ILE A 109 -16.93 14.21 -4.95
CA ILE A 109 -17.50 15.55 -5.13
C ILE A 109 -18.61 15.82 -4.10
N GLU A 110 -19.50 14.86 -3.87
CA GLU A 110 -20.58 14.97 -2.89
C GLU A 110 -20.06 15.04 -1.45
N ILE A 111 -19.08 14.23 -1.10
CA ILE A 111 -18.45 14.26 0.24
C ILE A 111 -17.71 15.60 0.45
N GLU A 112 -16.97 16.11 -0.55
CA GLU A 112 -16.31 17.44 -0.48
C GLU A 112 -17.33 18.56 -0.27
N ALA A 113 -18.46 18.51 -0.98
CA ALA A 113 -19.52 19.50 -0.83
C ALA A 113 -20.08 19.50 0.60
N LEU A 114 -20.38 18.31 1.16
CA LEU A 114 -20.86 18.17 2.54
C LEU A 114 -19.84 18.67 3.57
N GLN A 115 -18.53 18.37 3.36
CA GLN A 115 -17.46 18.91 4.21
C GLN A 115 -17.39 20.43 4.15
N GLY A 116 -17.59 21.01 2.96
CA GLY A 116 -17.63 22.46 2.77
C GLY A 116 -18.81 23.14 3.50
N GLU A 117 -19.90 22.41 3.77
CA GLU A 117 -21.07 22.84 4.54
C GLU A 117 -20.96 22.54 6.04
N ASP A 118 -19.82 22.05 6.53
CA ASP A 118 -19.56 21.66 7.93
C ASP A 118 -20.52 20.58 8.42
N PHE A 119 -20.97 19.71 7.50
CA PHE A 119 -21.87 18.58 7.79
C PHE A 119 -21.11 17.38 8.33
N ASP A 120 -21.67 16.68 9.33
CA ASP A 120 -21.08 15.47 9.89
C ASP A 120 -21.11 14.30 8.88
N ILE A 121 -19.97 14.06 8.24
CA ILE A 121 -19.83 13.01 7.22
C ILE A 121 -20.06 11.59 7.78
N GLY A 122 -19.86 11.36 9.09
CA GLY A 122 -20.17 10.09 9.73
C GLY A 122 -21.65 9.67 9.57
N LEU A 123 -22.54 10.63 9.35
CA LEU A 123 -23.97 10.40 9.09
C LEU A 123 -24.26 9.81 7.70
N THR A 124 -23.32 9.91 6.74
CA THR A 124 -23.44 9.28 5.42
C THR A 124 -23.32 7.76 5.47
N GLY A 125 -22.80 7.22 6.59
CA GLY A 125 -22.57 5.80 6.78
C GLY A 125 -21.19 5.32 6.36
N PHE A 126 -20.38 6.17 5.71
CA PHE A 126 -18.95 5.89 5.47
C PHE A 126 -18.16 6.04 6.76
N ASP A 127 -17.15 5.21 6.97
CA ASP A 127 -16.21 5.37 8.07
C ASP A 127 -15.02 6.28 7.66
N GLU A 128 -14.23 6.74 8.65
CA GLU A 128 -13.08 7.62 8.40
C GLU A 128 -12.06 7.02 7.43
N SER A 129 -11.85 5.70 7.47
CA SER A 129 -10.94 5.01 6.55
C SER A 129 -11.51 4.96 5.14
N GLU A 130 -12.83 4.76 4.98
CA GLU A 130 -13.51 4.78 3.68
C GLU A 130 -13.44 6.16 3.03
N ILE A 131 -13.58 7.21 3.85
CA ILE A 131 -13.46 8.60 3.39
C ILE A 131 -12.01 8.91 3.05
N ALA A 132 -11.05 8.55 3.90
CA ALA A 132 -9.63 8.75 3.61
C ALA A 132 -9.22 8.05 2.30
N ASP A 133 -9.67 6.81 2.07
CA ASP A 133 -9.41 6.07 0.83
C ASP A 133 -10.03 6.76 -0.41
N LEU A 134 -11.20 7.39 -0.27
CA LEU A 134 -11.86 8.10 -1.36
C LEU A 134 -11.10 9.37 -1.79
N PHE A 135 -10.44 10.04 -0.83
CA PHE A 135 -9.63 11.23 -1.08
C PHE A 135 -8.15 10.93 -1.34
N CYS A 136 -7.71 9.69 -1.13
CA CYS A 136 -6.39 9.26 -1.55
C CYS A 136 -6.33 9.28 -3.08
N SER A 137 -5.59 10.23 -3.62
CA SER A 137 -5.28 10.31 -5.05
C SER A 137 -4.20 9.29 -5.40
N ASP A 138 -4.46 7.99 -5.21
CA ASP A 138 -3.52 6.91 -5.53
C ASP A 138 -3.36 6.72 -7.05
N ASP A 139 -3.18 7.81 -7.78
CA ASP A 139 -2.83 7.75 -9.20
C ASP A 139 -1.32 7.48 -9.35
N THR A 140 -0.92 6.25 -9.01
CA THR A 140 0.45 5.76 -9.25
C THR A 140 0.78 5.65 -10.74
N SER A 141 -0.21 5.82 -11.63
CA SER A 141 -0.02 5.84 -13.09
C SER A 141 0.77 7.07 -13.58
N ARG A 142 0.92 8.09 -12.73
CA ARG A 142 1.67 9.32 -13.03
C ARG A 142 3.16 9.23 -12.75
N VAL A 143 3.62 8.16 -12.11
CA VAL A 143 5.04 7.99 -11.81
C VAL A 143 5.82 7.86 -13.11
N LYS A 144 6.86 8.68 -13.25
CA LYS A 144 7.75 8.68 -14.41
C LYS A 144 9.16 8.36 -13.96
N ASP A 145 9.84 7.52 -14.75
CA ASP A 145 11.27 7.33 -14.58
C ASP A 145 12.00 8.66 -14.76
N ASP A 146 13.00 8.86 -13.94
CA ASP A 146 13.96 9.94 -14.09
C ASP A 146 15.04 9.53 -15.12
N ASP A 147 15.58 10.51 -15.83
CA ASP A 147 16.68 10.30 -16.78
C ASP A 147 18.06 10.32 -16.06
N TYR A 148 18.12 9.90 -14.78
CA TYR A 148 19.33 10.00 -13.95
C TYR A 148 20.48 9.13 -14.47
N ASP A 149 21.66 9.74 -14.67
CA ASP A 149 22.87 9.03 -15.10
C ASP A 149 23.62 8.45 -13.90
N LEU A 150 23.23 7.21 -13.55
CA LEU A 150 23.84 6.46 -12.45
C LEU A 150 25.36 6.22 -12.69
N SER A 151 25.79 6.00 -13.94
CA SER A 151 27.20 5.76 -14.26
C SER A 151 28.05 6.97 -13.92
N ALA A 152 27.68 8.13 -14.43
CA ALA A 152 28.38 9.38 -14.14
C ALA A 152 28.37 9.72 -12.65
N ALA A 153 27.28 9.39 -11.95
CA ALA A 153 27.18 9.64 -10.51
C ALA A 153 28.10 8.74 -9.67
N LEU A 154 28.31 7.48 -10.08
CA LEU A 154 29.22 6.53 -9.39
C LEU A 154 30.70 6.85 -9.62
N GLU A 155 31.05 7.62 -10.67
CA GLU A 155 32.42 8.11 -10.89
C GLU A 155 32.78 9.21 -9.88
N LYS A 156 31.79 9.94 -9.35
CA LYS A 156 32.00 11.00 -8.37
C LYS A 156 32.41 10.44 -7.01
N ALA A 157 33.21 11.20 -6.27
CA ALA A 157 33.65 10.83 -4.93
C ALA A 157 32.49 10.69 -3.96
N ALA A 158 32.57 9.71 -3.04
CA ALA A 158 31.59 9.53 -1.98
C ALA A 158 31.77 10.58 -0.89
N PHE A 159 30.67 11.10 -0.34
CA PHE A 159 30.65 12.01 0.82
C PHE A 159 29.87 11.43 2.00
N VAL A 160 29.10 10.39 1.77
CA VAL A 160 28.42 9.61 2.82
C VAL A 160 29.44 8.69 3.46
N LYS A 161 29.31 8.49 4.77
CA LYS A 161 30.15 7.60 5.57
C LYS A 161 29.31 6.51 6.22
N ARG A 162 29.92 5.35 6.48
CA ARG A 162 29.30 4.28 7.24
C ARG A 162 28.77 4.79 8.58
N GLY A 163 27.53 4.49 8.92
CA GLY A 163 26.83 4.94 10.11
C GLY A 163 26.10 6.27 9.97
N ASP A 164 26.29 7.01 8.87
CA ASP A 164 25.54 8.23 8.62
C ASP A 164 24.05 7.97 8.50
N ILE A 165 23.27 8.86 9.13
CA ILE A 165 21.83 8.92 9.00
C ILE A 165 21.46 10.28 8.41
N TRP A 166 20.93 10.24 7.21
CA TRP A 166 20.51 11.40 6.47
C TRP A 166 19.01 11.62 6.58
N THR A 167 18.63 12.87 6.86
CA THR A 167 17.28 13.37 6.56
C THR A 167 17.26 13.79 5.11
N VAL A 168 16.29 13.31 4.34
CA VAL A 168 16.15 13.55 2.90
C VAL A 168 14.73 14.03 2.64
N GLY A 169 14.47 15.32 2.85
CA GLY A 169 13.12 15.85 2.90
C GLY A 169 12.30 15.16 4.01
N ARG A 170 11.26 14.42 3.59
CA ARG A 170 10.44 13.58 4.50
C ARG A 170 10.99 12.17 4.71
N HIS A 171 12.00 11.75 3.93
CA HIS A 171 12.58 10.42 3.95
C HIS A 171 13.78 10.31 4.88
N ARG A 172 14.26 9.08 5.08
CA ARG A 172 15.49 8.78 5.82
C ARG A 172 16.36 7.83 5.00
N LEU A 173 17.64 8.11 4.95
CA LEU A 173 18.66 7.23 4.38
C LEU A 173 19.72 6.93 5.45
N MET A 174 20.06 5.66 5.62
CA MET A 174 21.19 5.25 6.44
C MET A 174 22.25 4.53 5.60
N CYS A 175 23.51 4.88 5.79
CA CYS A 175 24.61 4.06 5.31
C CYS A 175 24.88 2.95 6.32
N GLY A 176 24.22 1.79 6.14
CA GLY A 176 24.09 0.74 7.14
C GLY A 176 24.13 -0.69 6.58
N ASP A 177 23.98 -1.67 7.48
CA ASP A 177 23.92 -3.10 7.16
C ASP A 177 22.54 -3.65 7.48
N ALA A 178 21.84 -4.15 6.46
CA ALA A 178 20.52 -4.74 6.60
C ALA A 178 20.44 -5.92 7.57
N THR A 179 21.58 -6.59 7.79
CA THR A 179 21.70 -7.73 8.74
C THR A 179 21.92 -7.29 10.19
N SER A 180 22.26 -6.01 10.43
CA SER A 180 22.41 -5.42 11.77
C SER A 180 21.05 -4.96 12.28
N SER A 181 20.58 -5.55 13.38
CA SER A 181 19.34 -5.14 14.04
C SER A 181 19.44 -3.72 14.62
N GLU A 182 20.63 -3.33 15.07
CA GLU A 182 20.92 -1.99 15.59
C GLU A 182 20.79 -0.95 14.47
N ASP A 183 21.38 -1.20 13.29
CA ASP A 183 21.31 -0.27 12.15
C ASP A 183 19.86 -0.06 11.71
N VAL A 184 19.08 -1.16 11.59
CA VAL A 184 17.68 -1.07 11.19
C VAL A 184 16.83 -0.35 12.25
N ALA A 185 17.08 -0.58 13.54
CA ALA A 185 16.40 0.13 14.62
C ALA A 185 16.69 1.63 14.58
N VAL A 186 17.94 2.02 14.31
CA VAL A 186 18.35 3.41 14.16
C VAL A 186 17.73 4.05 12.92
N LEU A 187 17.70 3.35 11.77
CA LEU A 187 17.00 3.83 10.58
C LEU A 187 15.53 4.11 10.87
N MET A 188 14.87 3.22 11.58
CA MET A 188 13.42 3.29 11.83
C MET A 188 13.04 4.31 12.93
N ASP A 189 13.96 4.68 13.80
CA ASP A 189 13.75 5.73 14.80
C ASP A 189 12.48 5.52 15.66
N GLY A 190 12.27 4.29 16.10
CA GLY A 190 11.09 3.89 16.88
C GLY A 190 9.79 3.79 16.11
N LYS A 191 9.78 4.08 14.80
CA LYS A 191 8.60 3.95 13.94
C LYS A 191 8.47 2.53 13.39
N LYS A 192 7.27 2.22 12.88
CA LYS A 192 7.01 0.98 12.14
C LYS A 192 6.71 1.31 10.67
N ALA A 193 7.22 0.49 9.77
CA ALA A 193 6.88 0.58 8.36
C ALA A 193 5.50 -0.06 8.09
N ASN A 194 4.81 0.43 7.08
CA ASN A 194 3.54 -0.13 6.62
C ASN A 194 3.75 -1.18 5.52
N LEU A 195 4.86 -1.05 4.77
CA LEU A 195 5.16 -1.89 3.62
C LEU A 195 6.67 -2.07 3.48
N ILE A 196 7.08 -3.26 3.05
CA ILE A 196 8.43 -3.56 2.57
C ILE A 196 8.40 -3.67 1.05
N VAL A 197 9.27 -2.90 0.36
CA VAL A 197 9.57 -3.08 -1.07
C VAL A 197 11.07 -3.05 -1.20
N THR A 198 11.69 -4.18 -1.58
CA THR A 198 13.14 -4.30 -1.46
C THR A 198 13.74 -5.25 -2.50
N ASP A 199 15.00 -5.00 -2.87
CA ASP A 199 15.75 -5.69 -3.91
C ASP A 199 17.14 -6.13 -3.39
N PRO A 200 17.21 -7.21 -2.55
CA PRO A 200 18.48 -7.68 -2.00
C PRO A 200 19.42 -8.21 -3.09
N PRO A 201 20.74 -8.35 -2.81
CA PRO A 201 21.67 -9.05 -3.71
C PRO A 201 21.15 -10.45 -4.07
N TYR A 202 21.39 -10.89 -5.32
CA TYR A 202 20.83 -12.15 -5.85
C TYR A 202 21.80 -13.35 -5.75
N ASN A 203 23.00 -13.15 -5.23
CA ASN A 203 24.05 -14.16 -5.14
C ASN A 203 24.50 -14.73 -6.50
N VAL A 204 24.44 -13.90 -7.55
CA VAL A 204 24.79 -14.28 -8.93
C VAL A 204 26.17 -13.84 -9.35
N ALA A 205 26.96 -13.30 -8.40
CA ALA A 205 28.31 -12.76 -8.63
C ALA A 205 28.33 -11.75 -9.79
N PHE A 206 27.41 -10.76 -9.73
CA PHE A 206 27.27 -9.76 -10.77
C PHE A 206 28.53 -8.89 -10.88
N GLU A 207 29.09 -8.84 -12.10
CA GLU A 207 30.12 -7.89 -12.50
C GLU A 207 29.65 -7.21 -13.76
N SER A 208 29.61 -5.86 -13.74
CA SER A 208 29.34 -5.09 -14.97
C SER A 208 30.55 -5.08 -15.91
N SER A 209 30.32 -4.72 -17.18
CA SER A 209 31.40 -4.52 -18.16
C SER A 209 32.44 -3.48 -17.70
N ASP A 210 32.06 -2.59 -16.81
CA ASP A 210 32.86 -1.48 -16.30
C ASP A 210 33.49 -1.79 -14.93
N GLY A 211 33.44 -3.07 -14.49
CA GLY A 211 34.08 -3.53 -13.26
C GLY A 211 33.31 -3.23 -11.96
N LEU A 212 32.06 -2.78 -12.05
CA LEU A 212 31.21 -2.58 -10.88
C LEU A 212 30.72 -3.94 -10.37
N SER A 213 30.88 -4.19 -9.07
CA SER A 213 30.40 -5.38 -8.37
C SER A 213 29.43 -4.97 -7.26
N ILE A 214 28.46 -5.85 -6.97
CA ILE A 214 27.52 -5.68 -5.87
C ILE A 214 28.13 -6.32 -4.62
N LYS A 215 28.16 -5.59 -3.50
CA LYS A 215 28.59 -6.16 -2.22
C LYS A 215 27.62 -7.29 -1.81
N ASN A 216 28.17 -8.36 -1.24
CA ASN A 216 27.42 -9.53 -0.78
C ASN A 216 26.72 -10.37 -1.88
N ASP A 217 27.08 -10.21 -3.16
CA ASP A 217 26.48 -10.94 -4.29
C ASP A 217 27.25 -12.25 -4.66
N LYS A 218 28.17 -12.69 -3.80
CA LYS A 218 28.90 -13.96 -3.95
C LYS A 218 29.15 -14.63 -2.61
N MET A 219 28.21 -15.46 -2.19
CA MET A 219 28.27 -16.19 -0.93
C MET A 219 28.08 -17.69 -1.13
N ALA A 220 28.57 -18.50 -0.19
CA ALA A 220 28.16 -19.90 -0.09
C ALA A 220 26.66 -19.99 0.26
N ASN A 221 25.99 -21.02 -0.25
CA ASN A 221 24.53 -21.17 -0.16
C ASN A 221 23.97 -20.98 1.26
N ASP A 222 24.58 -21.65 2.26
CA ASP A 222 24.12 -21.56 3.65
C ASP A 222 24.29 -20.14 4.24
N LYS A 223 25.42 -19.48 3.91
CA LYS A 223 25.66 -18.09 4.34
C LYS A 223 24.72 -17.11 3.67
N PHE A 224 24.37 -17.36 2.43
CA PHE A 224 23.40 -16.52 1.72
C PHE A 224 22.00 -16.63 2.33
N TYR A 225 21.57 -17.84 2.68
CA TYR A 225 20.32 -18.02 3.41
C TYR A 225 20.34 -17.28 4.77
N GLU A 226 21.40 -17.41 5.55
CA GLU A 226 21.55 -16.71 6.84
C GLU A 226 21.51 -15.18 6.68
N PHE A 227 22.19 -14.67 5.65
CA PHE A 227 22.16 -13.25 5.29
C PHE A 227 20.73 -12.76 5.01
N LEU A 228 20.00 -13.45 4.11
CA LEU A 228 18.61 -13.11 3.80
C LEU A 228 17.69 -13.20 5.04
N LEU A 229 17.84 -14.27 5.82
CA LEU A 229 17.03 -14.48 7.01
C LEU A 229 17.23 -13.35 8.04
N SER A 230 18.48 -12.93 8.27
CA SER A 230 18.80 -11.85 9.19
C SER A 230 18.18 -10.52 8.73
N ALA A 231 18.35 -10.16 7.46
CA ALA A 231 17.77 -8.95 6.90
C ALA A 231 16.24 -8.96 6.94
N PHE A 232 15.61 -10.08 6.56
CA PHE A 232 14.15 -10.19 6.56
C PHE A 232 13.55 -10.17 7.96
N LYS A 233 14.21 -10.76 8.96
CA LYS A 233 13.80 -10.67 10.37
C LYS A 233 13.85 -9.23 10.87
N ASN A 234 14.94 -8.51 10.58
CA ASN A 234 15.08 -7.11 10.98
C ASN A 234 13.97 -6.25 10.35
N MET A 235 13.66 -6.45 9.07
CA MET A 235 12.53 -5.74 8.43
C MET A 235 11.18 -6.14 9.03
N ALA A 236 10.93 -7.43 9.25
CA ALA A 236 9.68 -7.94 9.84
C ALA A 236 9.43 -7.39 11.25
N GLU A 237 10.50 -7.28 12.06
CA GLU A 237 10.43 -6.71 13.40
C GLU A 237 10.00 -5.24 13.40
N HIS A 238 10.35 -4.49 12.35
CA HIS A 238 10.00 -3.07 12.20
C HIS A 238 8.78 -2.82 11.30
N LEU A 239 8.03 -3.87 10.93
CA LEU A 239 6.81 -3.77 10.14
C LEU A 239 5.57 -3.72 11.05
N GLU A 240 4.56 -2.98 10.64
CA GLU A 240 3.24 -2.96 11.30
C GLU A 240 2.55 -4.34 11.23
N LYS A 241 1.60 -4.56 12.14
CA LYS A 241 0.79 -5.78 12.14
C LYS A 241 0.02 -5.89 10.82
N GLY A 242 0.15 -7.03 10.14
CA GLY A 242 -0.45 -7.24 8.83
C GLY A 242 0.28 -6.54 7.68
N GLY A 243 1.40 -5.84 7.94
CA GLY A 243 2.17 -5.17 6.89
C GLY A 243 2.61 -6.14 5.80
N SER A 244 2.57 -5.67 4.55
CA SER A 244 2.90 -6.44 3.36
C SER A 244 4.38 -6.32 2.99
N ALA A 245 4.88 -7.29 2.20
CA ALA A 245 6.25 -7.29 1.71
C ALA A 245 6.32 -7.75 0.25
N TYR A 246 7.09 -7.03 -0.55
CA TYR A 246 7.49 -7.37 -1.91
C TYR A 246 9.00 -7.46 -1.98
N VAL A 247 9.51 -8.64 -2.36
CA VAL A 247 10.94 -8.93 -2.40
C VAL A 247 11.31 -9.41 -3.80
N PHE A 248 12.07 -8.59 -4.53
CA PHE A 248 12.61 -8.96 -5.82
C PHE A 248 13.73 -9.99 -5.66
N HIS A 249 13.86 -10.94 -6.58
CA HIS A 249 14.92 -11.96 -6.51
C HIS A 249 15.21 -12.61 -7.87
N ALA A 250 16.35 -13.26 -7.97
CA ALA A 250 16.61 -14.15 -9.08
C ALA A 250 15.92 -15.51 -8.88
N ASP A 251 15.36 -16.09 -9.92
CA ASP A 251 14.70 -17.40 -9.85
C ASP A 251 15.65 -18.52 -9.43
N THR A 252 16.93 -18.43 -9.83
CA THR A 252 17.98 -19.40 -9.45
C THR A 252 18.18 -19.53 -7.95
N GLU A 253 17.94 -18.46 -7.18
CA GLU A 253 18.02 -18.41 -5.72
C GLU A 253 16.64 -18.46 -5.03
N GLY A 254 15.59 -18.71 -5.81
CA GLY A 254 14.21 -18.70 -5.32
C GLY A 254 13.95 -19.60 -4.11
N LEU A 255 14.71 -20.69 -3.93
CA LEU A 255 14.59 -21.56 -2.75
C LEU A 255 15.05 -20.84 -1.48
N ASN A 256 16.21 -20.19 -1.50
CA ASN A 256 16.76 -19.44 -0.38
C ASN A 256 15.87 -18.25 0.00
N PHE A 257 15.41 -17.48 -1.01
CA PHE A 257 14.52 -16.36 -0.80
C PHE A 257 13.19 -16.78 -0.17
N ARG A 258 12.50 -17.79 -0.71
CA ARG A 258 11.23 -18.29 -0.17
C ARG A 258 11.38 -18.82 1.25
N LYS A 259 12.45 -19.61 1.49
CA LYS A 259 12.71 -20.18 2.81
C LYS A 259 12.99 -19.07 3.84
N ALA A 260 13.89 -18.13 3.55
CA ALA A 260 14.21 -17.02 4.44
C ALA A 260 12.99 -16.13 4.71
N PHE A 261 12.16 -15.86 3.69
CA PHE A 261 10.94 -15.09 3.81
C PHE A 261 9.94 -15.73 4.79
N MET A 262 9.67 -17.01 4.64
CA MET A 262 8.78 -17.74 5.55
C MET A 262 9.35 -17.87 6.97
N ASP A 263 10.65 -18.17 7.10
CA ASP A 263 11.33 -18.34 8.38
C ASP A 263 11.51 -16.99 9.13
N ALA A 264 11.41 -15.86 8.42
CA ALA A 264 11.32 -14.53 9.02
C ALA A 264 9.91 -14.17 9.55
N GLY A 265 8.91 -15.04 9.35
CA GLY A 265 7.56 -14.90 9.88
C GLY A 265 6.52 -14.36 8.89
N PHE A 266 6.88 -14.18 7.62
CA PHE A 266 5.92 -13.78 6.59
C PHE A 266 5.10 -14.97 6.09
N HIS A 267 3.82 -14.72 5.86
CA HIS A 267 2.99 -15.60 5.04
C HIS A 267 3.29 -15.34 3.57
N LEU A 268 3.80 -16.34 2.87
CA LEU A 268 4.00 -16.25 1.42
C LEU A 268 2.64 -16.40 0.73
N SER A 269 2.09 -15.30 0.22
CA SER A 269 0.80 -15.26 -0.45
C SER A 269 0.91 -15.59 -1.95
N GLY A 270 2.01 -15.20 -2.60
CA GLY A 270 2.23 -15.44 -4.01
C GLY A 270 3.63 -15.09 -4.49
N CYS A 271 3.88 -15.37 -5.75
CA CYS A 271 5.06 -14.90 -6.46
C CYS A 271 4.57 -14.16 -7.71
N CYS A 272 4.80 -12.86 -7.74
CA CYS A 272 4.54 -12.04 -8.92
C CYS A 272 5.72 -12.13 -9.88
N ILE A 273 5.47 -11.91 -11.16
CA ILE A 273 6.47 -12.03 -12.22
C ILE A 273 6.52 -10.72 -12.99
N TRP A 274 7.60 -9.96 -12.82
CA TRP A 274 7.86 -8.83 -13.69
C TRP A 274 8.39 -9.31 -15.04
N VAL A 275 7.61 -9.10 -16.09
CA VAL A 275 7.99 -9.41 -17.48
C VAL A 275 8.66 -8.19 -18.09
N LYS A 276 9.88 -8.38 -18.59
CA LYS A 276 10.68 -7.33 -19.23
C LYS A 276 10.38 -7.27 -20.73
N ASN A 277 10.50 -6.09 -21.33
CA ASN A 277 10.35 -5.89 -22.77
C ASN A 277 11.51 -6.48 -23.61
N SER A 278 12.61 -6.91 -22.98
CA SER A 278 13.75 -7.53 -23.64
C SER A 278 14.32 -8.67 -22.81
N LEU A 279 14.78 -9.72 -23.47
CA LEU A 279 15.50 -10.81 -22.83
C LEU A 279 16.91 -10.38 -22.38
N VAL A 280 17.44 -11.10 -21.38
CA VAL A 280 18.84 -10.99 -20.97
C VAL A 280 19.60 -12.17 -21.57
N LEU A 281 20.49 -11.88 -22.51
CA LEU A 281 21.29 -12.91 -23.16
C LEU A 281 22.24 -13.55 -22.15
N GLY A 282 22.17 -14.86 -22.01
CA GLY A 282 22.99 -15.67 -21.09
C GLY A 282 23.42 -16.98 -21.73
N ARG A 283 24.03 -17.87 -20.93
CA ARG A 283 24.51 -19.19 -21.37
C ARG A 283 23.44 -20.30 -21.24
N SER A 284 22.23 -19.96 -20.74
CA SER A 284 21.13 -20.89 -20.57
C SER A 284 20.45 -21.18 -21.90
N ASP A 285 19.81 -22.34 -22.04
CA ASP A 285 19.01 -22.70 -23.20
C ASP A 285 17.80 -21.77 -23.35
N TYR A 286 17.16 -21.39 -22.25
CA TYR A 286 16.11 -20.36 -22.19
C TYR A 286 16.68 -19.05 -21.65
N GLN A 287 16.41 -17.96 -22.35
CA GLN A 287 16.89 -16.64 -21.97
C GLN A 287 15.93 -15.99 -20.98
N TRP A 288 16.46 -15.39 -19.93
CA TRP A 288 15.67 -14.73 -18.90
C TRP A 288 15.00 -13.47 -19.44
N GLN A 289 13.66 -13.41 -19.33
CA GLN A 289 12.86 -12.24 -19.70
C GLN A 289 11.97 -11.79 -18.54
N HIS A 290 12.22 -12.29 -17.36
CA HIS A 290 11.43 -11.94 -16.18
C HIS A 290 12.28 -11.89 -14.91
N GLU A 291 11.72 -11.24 -13.90
CA GLU A 291 12.18 -11.34 -12.52
C GLU A 291 11.01 -11.70 -11.60
N PRO A 292 11.15 -12.67 -10.71
CA PRO A 292 10.15 -12.99 -9.71
C PRO A 292 10.20 -12.01 -8.54
N VAL A 293 9.02 -11.78 -7.93
CA VAL A 293 8.82 -10.90 -6.78
C VAL A 293 7.97 -11.67 -5.76
N LEU A 294 8.55 -12.01 -4.61
CA LEU A 294 7.75 -12.61 -3.53
C LEU A 294 6.77 -11.58 -2.99
N TYR A 295 5.53 -11.98 -2.84
CA TYR A 295 4.49 -11.20 -2.18
C TYR A 295 3.96 -11.95 -0.97
N GLY A 296 3.89 -11.25 0.14
CA GLY A 296 3.32 -11.77 1.38
C GLY A 296 3.09 -10.70 2.42
N PHE A 297 2.71 -11.10 3.62
CA PHE A 297 2.39 -10.21 4.73
C PHE A 297 2.57 -10.90 6.09
N LEU A 298 2.66 -10.13 7.17
CA LEU A 298 2.66 -10.68 8.52
C LEU A 298 1.25 -11.16 8.91
N GLN A 299 1.11 -12.41 9.41
CA GLN A 299 -0.19 -12.98 9.81
C GLN A 299 -0.73 -12.49 11.17
N ASN A 300 -0.10 -11.49 11.76
CA ASN A 300 -0.46 -10.95 13.07
C ASN A 300 -1.48 -9.81 13.01
N GLY A 301 -2.06 -9.52 11.82
CA GLY A 301 -3.02 -8.46 11.58
C GLY A 301 -3.65 -8.55 10.19
N LYS A 302 -4.59 -7.65 9.91
CA LYS A 302 -5.19 -7.49 8.57
C LYS A 302 -4.21 -6.72 7.69
N HIS A 303 -3.86 -7.26 6.53
CA HIS A 303 -3.04 -6.54 5.56
C HIS A 303 -3.87 -5.48 4.81
N TYR A 304 -3.22 -4.38 4.45
CA TYR A 304 -3.81 -3.36 3.61
C TYR A 304 -3.78 -3.80 2.14
N TRP A 305 -4.88 -3.58 1.45
CA TRP A 305 -5.01 -3.69 0.01
C TRP A 305 -5.88 -2.54 -0.48
N SER A 306 -5.36 -1.72 -1.39
CA SER A 306 -6.06 -0.55 -1.91
C SER A 306 -7.37 -0.95 -2.58
N LYS A 307 -8.44 -0.20 -2.30
CA LYS A 307 -9.73 -0.40 -2.98
C LYS A 307 -9.63 -0.10 -4.47
N ASN A 308 -8.80 0.87 -4.84
CA ASN A 308 -8.55 1.28 -6.23
C ASN A 308 -7.82 0.19 -7.03
N ALA A 309 -7.02 -0.66 -6.37
CA ALA A 309 -6.42 -1.83 -6.99
C ALA A 309 -7.46 -2.87 -7.44
N GLY A 310 -8.61 -2.91 -6.78
CA GLY A 310 -9.67 -3.87 -7.07
C GLY A 310 -9.24 -5.32 -6.85
N ARG A 311 -9.97 -6.27 -7.46
CA ARG A 311 -9.71 -7.72 -7.39
C ARG A 311 -9.19 -8.30 -8.70
N SER A 312 -8.95 -7.47 -9.69
CA SER A 312 -8.52 -7.89 -11.05
C SER A 312 -6.99 -7.87 -11.24
N GLN A 313 -6.22 -7.52 -10.19
CA GLN A 313 -4.77 -7.53 -10.26
C GLN A 313 -4.22 -8.95 -10.45
N THR A 314 -3.25 -9.07 -11.33
CA THR A 314 -2.66 -10.37 -11.69
C THR A 314 -1.23 -10.49 -11.17
N THR A 315 -0.72 -11.72 -11.09
CA THR A 315 0.67 -11.99 -10.73
C THR A 315 1.66 -11.74 -11.88
N VAL A 316 1.19 -11.38 -13.07
CA VAL A 316 2.05 -11.08 -14.23
C VAL A 316 2.05 -9.57 -14.45
N TRP A 317 3.22 -8.96 -14.30
CA TRP A 317 3.44 -7.52 -14.36
C TRP A 317 4.25 -7.16 -15.61
N ASN A 318 3.66 -6.38 -16.50
CA ASN A 318 4.30 -5.96 -17.75
C ASN A 318 4.74 -4.50 -17.58
N PHE A 319 6.01 -4.29 -17.27
CA PHE A 319 6.64 -2.97 -17.16
C PHE A 319 7.90 -2.94 -18.01
N ASP A 320 8.03 -1.89 -18.82
CA ASP A 320 9.17 -1.71 -19.69
C ASP A 320 10.41 -1.34 -18.88
N LYS A 321 11.56 -1.91 -19.26
CA LYS A 321 12.84 -1.47 -18.73
C LYS A 321 13.21 -0.13 -19.36
N PRO A 322 13.72 0.87 -18.60
CA PRO A 322 14.12 2.16 -19.13
C PRO A 322 15.11 2.03 -20.29
N LYS A 323 14.84 2.73 -21.41
CA LYS A 323 15.64 2.59 -22.65
C LYS A 323 17.02 3.23 -22.57
N LYS A 324 17.22 4.22 -21.71
CA LYS A 324 18.46 5.03 -21.64
C LYS A 324 19.55 4.49 -20.74
N ASN A 325 19.22 3.68 -19.75
CA ASN A 325 20.20 3.09 -18.83
C ASN A 325 20.83 1.80 -19.39
N LYS A 326 21.43 1.87 -20.59
CA LYS A 326 22.13 0.71 -21.20
C LYS A 326 23.30 0.18 -20.36
N ASN A 327 23.88 1.03 -19.51
CA ASN A 327 25.08 0.71 -18.76
C ASN A 327 24.82 0.22 -17.32
N HIS A 328 23.59 0.35 -16.79
CA HIS A 328 23.26 -0.14 -15.45
C HIS A 328 21.97 -1.00 -15.45
N PRO A 329 22.13 -2.31 -15.60
CA PRO A 329 21.01 -3.26 -15.68
C PRO A 329 20.25 -3.46 -14.34
N THR A 330 20.72 -2.89 -13.24
CA THR A 330 20.20 -3.17 -11.88
C THR A 330 19.18 -2.16 -11.35
N SER A 331 19.01 -0.98 -11.97
CA SER A 331 17.99 -0.01 -11.53
C SER A 331 16.58 -0.49 -11.90
N LYS A 332 15.69 -0.54 -10.92
CA LYS A 332 14.28 -0.87 -11.15
C LYS A 332 13.52 0.35 -11.70
N PRO A 333 12.62 0.16 -12.68
CA PRO A 333 11.71 1.20 -13.15
C PRO A 333 10.85 1.76 -12.02
N LEU A 334 10.63 3.07 -11.98
CA LEU A 334 9.86 3.70 -10.90
C LEU A 334 8.37 3.31 -10.97
N ASP A 335 7.81 3.18 -12.16
CA ASP A 335 6.43 2.74 -12.40
C ASP A 335 6.19 1.29 -11.93
N LEU A 336 7.20 0.41 -12.12
CA LEU A 336 7.16 -0.95 -11.57
C LEU A 336 7.05 -0.95 -10.05
N LEU A 337 7.82 -0.10 -9.36
CA LEU A 337 7.79 0.00 -7.89
C LEU A 337 6.52 0.71 -7.40
N ALA A 338 6.01 1.67 -8.16
CA ALA A 338 4.78 2.39 -7.84
C ALA A 338 3.56 1.46 -7.78
N TYR A 339 3.53 0.42 -8.61
CA TYR A 339 2.44 -0.53 -8.68
C TYR A 339 2.20 -1.29 -7.35
N PRO A 340 3.16 -2.02 -6.77
CA PRO A 340 2.96 -2.67 -5.47
C PRO A 340 2.81 -1.65 -4.32
N ILE A 341 3.46 -0.48 -4.40
CA ILE A 341 3.34 0.58 -3.39
C ILE A 341 1.90 1.10 -3.35
N GLY A 342 1.30 1.43 -4.49
CA GLY A 342 -0.09 1.87 -4.57
C GLY A 342 -1.10 0.79 -4.15
N ASN A 343 -0.83 -0.49 -4.48
CA ASN A 343 -1.70 -1.58 -4.10
C ASN A 343 -1.71 -1.87 -2.59
N SER A 344 -0.58 -1.68 -1.89
CA SER A 344 -0.40 -2.17 -0.53
C SER A 344 0.01 -1.11 0.50
N SER A 345 -0.12 0.19 0.17
CA SER A 345 0.12 1.29 1.11
C SER A 345 -0.77 2.50 0.82
N GLN A 346 -1.06 3.29 1.83
CA GLN A 346 -1.72 4.60 1.71
C GLN A 346 -0.70 5.73 1.54
N GLU A 347 -1.16 6.93 1.17
CA GLU A 347 -0.34 8.13 1.24
C GLU A 347 0.22 8.35 2.66
N ASN A 348 1.41 8.92 2.75
CA ASN A 348 2.17 9.10 3.98
C ASN A 348 2.59 7.81 4.70
N ALA A 349 2.27 6.62 4.15
CA ALA A 349 2.75 5.35 4.67
C ALA A 349 4.29 5.28 4.64
N ILE A 350 4.88 4.64 5.64
CA ILE A 350 6.32 4.40 5.69
C ILE A 350 6.64 3.12 4.92
N ILE A 351 7.46 3.24 3.89
CA ILE A 351 8.00 2.14 3.10
C ILE A 351 9.44 1.90 3.55
N ILE A 352 9.77 0.67 3.91
CA ILE A 352 11.16 0.30 4.23
C ILE A 352 11.81 -0.46 3.08
N ASP A 353 13.03 -0.02 2.73
CA ASP A 353 13.90 -0.69 1.78
C ASP A 353 15.33 -0.71 2.33
N THR A 354 15.78 -1.87 2.81
CA THR A 354 17.12 -2.01 3.41
C THR A 354 18.22 -2.32 2.40
N PHE A 355 17.91 -2.27 1.10
CA PHE A 355 18.84 -2.46 -0.02
C PHE A 355 18.61 -1.38 -1.07
N GLY A 356 18.89 -0.12 -0.70
CA GLY A 356 18.50 1.08 -1.45
C GLY A 356 19.06 1.17 -2.85
N GLY A 357 20.24 0.61 -3.10
CA GLY A 357 20.89 0.58 -4.40
C GLY A 357 21.00 1.98 -5.03
N SER A 358 20.36 2.17 -6.18
CA SER A 358 20.31 3.46 -6.87
C SER A 358 19.26 4.44 -6.34
N GLY A 359 18.44 4.05 -5.34
CA GLY A 359 17.41 4.90 -4.74
C GLY A 359 16.05 4.88 -5.44
N SER A 360 15.78 3.91 -6.30
CA SER A 360 14.51 3.85 -7.04
C SER A 360 13.30 3.81 -6.11
N THR A 361 13.35 3.06 -5.00
CA THR A 361 12.27 3.01 -4.01
C THR A 361 12.02 4.38 -3.37
N LEU A 362 13.09 5.13 -3.03
CA LEU A 362 12.98 6.47 -2.45
C LEU A 362 12.33 7.43 -3.45
N MET A 363 12.77 7.42 -4.72
CA MET A 363 12.21 8.27 -5.77
C MET A 363 10.75 7.96 -6.05
N THR A 364 10.37 6.68 -6.05
CA THR A 364 8.97 6.27 -6.18
C THR A 364 8.12 6.75 -5.00
N CYS A 365 8.64 6.64 -3.78
CA CYS A 365 7.95 7.13 -2.58
C CYS A 365 7.73 8.65 -2.63
N GLU A 366 8.70 9.41 -3.13
CA GLU A 366 8.57 10.86 -3.30
C GLU A 366 7.44 11.19 -4.28
N GLN A 367 7.42 10.56 -5.46
CA GLN A 367 6.39 10.81 -6.48
C GLN A 367 5.00 10.31 -6.10
N THR A 368 4.89 9.38 -5.15
CA THR A 368 3.62 8.77 -4.72
C THR A 368 3.16 9.24 -3.33
N ASN A 369 3.76 10.29 -2.79
CA ASN A 369 3.45 10.83 -1.45
C ASN A 369 3.62 9.81 -0.31
N ARG A 370 4.57 8.87 -0.44
CA ARG A 370 4.98 7.96 0.65
C ARG A 370 6.26 8.44 1.31
N VAL A 371 6.56 7.90 2.48
CA VAL A 371 7.80 8.16 3.21
C VAL A 371 8.71 6.94 3.05
N CYS A 372 9.92 7.12 2.54
CA CYS A 372 10.89 6.04 2.42
C CYS A 372 11.88 6.06 3.58
N HIS A 373 12.04 4.93 4.25
CA HIS A 373 13.18 4.67 5.12
C HIS A 373 14.08 3.65 4.40
N THR A 374 15.18 4.13 3.84
CA THR A 374 16.08 3.28 3.03
C THR A 374 17.45 3.14 3.65
N MET A 375 18.08 2.01 3.41
CA MET A 375 19.45 1.70 3.85
C MET A 375 20.27 1.24 2.66
N GLU A 376 21.53 1.65 2.65
CA GLU A 376 22.51 1.23 1.65
C GLU A 376 23.86 0.96 2.31
N LEU A 377 24.46 -0.18 1.99
CA LEU A 377 25.73 -0.60 2.59
C LEU A 377 26.94 0.14 1.98
N ASP A 378 26.84 0.50 0.72
CA ASP A 378 27.93 1.12 -0.03
C ASP A 378 27.85 2.65 0.05
N GLU A 379 28.90 3.29 0.55
CA GLU A 379 28.99 4.74 0.70
C GLU A 379 28.83 5.51 -0.63
N LYS A 380 29.30 4.90 -1.75
CA LYS A 380 29.13 5.50 -3.07
C LYS A 380 27.66 5.46 -3.51
N TYR A 381 27.00 4.30 -3.38
CA TYR A 381 25.59 4.20 -3.71
C TYR A 381 24.71 5.06 -2.79
N ALA A 382 25.03 5.12 -1.50
CA ALA A 382 24.33 6.02 -0.56
C ALA A 382 24.52 7.50 -0.98
N SER A 383 25.71 7.89 -1.46
CA SER A 383 25.95 9.23 -2.01
C SER A 383 25.18 9.47 -3.31
N VAL A 384 25.04 8.45 -4.15
CA VAL A 384 24.24 8.49 -5.39
C VAL A 384 22.75 8.72 -5.08
N ILE A 385 22.19 8.03 -4.10
CA ILE A 385 20.78 8.21 -3.68
C ILE A 385 20.51 9.69 -3.35
N LEU A 386 21.40 10.32 -2.59
CA LEU A 386 21.26 11.73 -2.21
C LEU A 386 21.39 12.67 -3.41
N ARG A 387 22.36 12.43 -4.30
CA ARG A 387 22.52 13.22 -5.52
C ARG A 387 21.29 13.13 -6.42
N ARG A 388 20.80 11.90 -6.65
CA ARG A 388 19.59 11.64 -7.45
C ARG A 388 18.37 12.38 -6.90
N TYR A 389 18.17 12.31 -5.57
CA TYR A 389 17.08 13.02 -4.92
C TYR A 389 17.17 14.53 -5.12
N VAL A 390 18.33 15.14 -4.82
CA VAL A 390 18.52 16.59 -4.94
C VAL A 390 18.39 17.05 -6.39
N GLU A 391 18.92 16.29 -7.35
CA GLU A 391 18.81 16.62 -8.77
C GLU A 391 17.36 16.55 -9.26
N ASN A 392 16.60 15.56 -8.80
CA ASN A 392 15.20 15.37 -9.20
C ASN A 392 14.28 16.43 -8.60
N ILE A 393 14.48 16.77 -7.32
CA ILE A 393 13.68 17.81 -6.63
C ILE A 393 14.12 19.22 -7.05
N GLY A 394 15.35 19.39 -7.50
CA GLY A 394 15.93 20.69 -7.85
C GLY A 394 16.31 21.55 -6.64
N ASP A 395 16.25 21.01 -5.44
CA ASP A 395 16.57 21.70 -4.19
C ASP A 395 17.23 20.75 -3.19
N ALA A 396 18.20 21.26 -2.43
CA ALA A 396 18.90 20.57 -1.36
C ALA A 396 18.40 20.98 0.05
N GLU A 397 17.39 21.86 0.13
CA GLU A 397 16.79 22.25 1.41
C GLU A 397 16.14 21.01 2.06
N GLY A 398 16.40 20.84 3.35
CA GLY A 398 15.90 19.64 4.06
C GLY A 398 16.75 18.37 3.87
N VAL A 399 17.88 18.43 3.13
CA VAL A 399 18.81 17.30 3.01
C VAL A 399 20.06 17.57 3.87
N PHE A 400 20.22 16.76 4.93
CA PHE A 400 21.33 16.95 5.88
C PHE A 400 21.62 15.66 6.65
N VAL A 401 22.82 15.59 7.22
CA VAL A 401 23.26 14.56 8.15
C VAL A 401 23.58 15.19 9.51
N ILE A 402 23.46 14.40 10.58
CA ILE A 402 23.94 14.76 11.90
C ILE A 402 25.19 13.93 12.19
N ARG A 403 26.35 14.59 12.31
CA ARG A 403 27.63 13.96 12.72
C ARG A 403 28.13 14.66 13.98
N ASP A 404 28.50 13.90 15.01
CA ASP A 404 29.00 14.44 16.29
C ASP A 404 28.09 15.51 16.93
N GLY A 405 26.78 15.41 16.70
CA GLY A 405 25.78 16.36 17.18
C GLY A 405 25.62 17.62 16.33
N GLU A 406 26.39 17.77 15.26
CA GLU A 406 26.30 18.91 14.34
C GLU A 406 25.47 18.56 13.11
N LYS A 407 24.58 19.47 12.71
CA LYS A 407 23.79 19.38 11.49
C LYS A 407 24.61 19.90 10.31
N ILE A 408 24.99 18.99 9.41
CA ILE A 408 25.78 19.29 8.22
C ILE A 408 24.86 19.18 6.99
N PRO A 409 24.62 20.27 6.23
CA PRO A 409 23.79 20.23 5.04
C PRO A 409 24.50 19.51 3.90
N TYR A 410 23.74 18.86 3.01
CA TYR A 410 24.21 18.19 1.82
C TYR A 410 25.17 19.06 0.99
N SER A 411 24.77 20.32 0.74
CA SER A 411 25.55 21.27 -0.07
C SER A 411 26.96 21.57 0.46
N ALA A 412 27.17 21.46 1.77
CA ALA A 412 28.51 21.67 2.35
C ALA A 412 29.43 20.48 2.06
N LEU A 413 28.94 19.24 2.24
CA LEU A 413 29.72 18.02 2.03
C LEU A 413 30.03 17.78 0.54
N VAL A 414 29.09 18.08 -0.35
CA VAL A 414 29.34 17.97 -1.80
C VAL A 414 30.41 18.97 -2.26
N LYS A 415 30.37 20.23 -1.77
CA LYS A 415 31.40 21.23 -2.08
C LYS A 415 32.78 20.82 -1.57
N GLU A 416 32.86 20.20 -0.40
CA GLU A 416 34.11 19.72 0.17
C GLU A 416 34.77 18.68 -0.73
N VAL A 417 33.99 17.76 -1.27
CA VAL A 417 34.49 16.65 -2.08
C VAL A 417 34.72 17.05 -3.55
N GLU A 418 33.84 17.84 -4.15
CA GLU A 418 33.96 18.29 -5.54
C GLU A 418 34.88 19.49 -5.69
N GLY A 419 35.14 20.27 -4.61
CA GLY A 419 36.08 21.38 -4.59
C GLY A 419 37.55 20.95 -4.48
N THR A 420 37.83 19.73 -4.02
CA THR A 420 39.18 19.16 -3.94
C THR A 420 39.68 18.57 -5.25
N ASP A 421 38.80 18.28 -6.23
CA ASP A 421 39.21 17.79 -7.56
C ASP A 421 39.74 18.89 -8.47
N GLY A 422 39.68 20.17 -8.05
CA GLY A 422 40.17 21.34 -8.83
C GLY A 422 41.56 21.85 -8.46
N GLU A 423 42.22 21.29 -7.43
CA GLU A 423 43.54 21.77 -6.95
C GLU A 423 44.70 20.78 -7.19
N THR A 424 44.52 19.79 -8.07
CA THR A 424 45.64 18.94 -8.53
C THR A 424 45.84 19.14 -10.02
N GLU A 425 46.47 20.27 -10.37
CA GLU A 425 47.32 20.46 -11.57
C GLU A 425 48.79 20.54 -11.17
#